data_76b117860b68fa63b1bb411f3fbee516
#
_entry.id   76b117860b68fa63b1bb411f3fbee516
#
_cell.length_a   1.000
_cell.length_b   1.000
_cell.length_c   1.000
_cell.angle_alpha   90.00
_cell.angle_beta   90.00
_cell.angle_gamma   90.00
#
_symmetry.space_group_name_H-M   'P 1'
#
loop_
_entity.id
_entity.type
_entity.pdbx_description
1 polymer ?
#
loop_
_entity_poly.entity_id
_entity_poly.type
_entity_poly.pdbx_seq_one_letter_code
_entity_poly.pdbx_strand_id
1 'polypeptide(L)'
;MADHDLLVLGGGTGGYAAAFRASQLGKRVALIEQAKVGGTCLHWGCIPAKAMLETGDLLAKIGKASDFGIQITPATGIDATIVGARRDKIVARMHAGLKSLFKKNNVELIAGRATLLGGGSVEVALYDESGTATGEKRT
;
A
#
# COMPACT_ATOMS: atom_id res chain seq x y z
N MET A 1 2.49 24.97 20.64
CA MET A 1 1.29 24.12 20.45
C MET A 1 1.73 22.89 19.70
N ALA A 2 1.17 21.70 19.97
CA ALA A 2 1.48 20.53 19.18
C ALA A 2 1.06 20.73 17.72
N ASP A 3 1.89 20.34 16.76
CA ASP A 3 1.60 20.49 15.32
C ASP A 3 0.46 19.56 14.88
N HIS A 4 0.35 18.39 15.54
CA HIS A 4 -0.65 17.37 15.28
C HIS A 4 -1.28 16.86 16.57
N ASP A 5 -2.51 16.38 16.48
CA ASP A 5 -3.22 15.74 17.59
C ASP A 5 -2.89 14.24 17.66
N LEU A 6 -2.47 13.65 16.53
CA LEU A 6 -2.06 12.26 16.40
C LEU A 6 -0.94 12.09 15.37
N LEU A 7 0.13 11.41 15.76
CA LEU A 7 1.18 10.92 14.88
C LEU A 7 1.08 9.41 14.76
N VAL A 8 0.99 8.91 13.52
CA VAL A 8 0.93 7.47 13.23
C VAL A 8 2.26 7.04 12.62
N LEU A 9 2.91 6.08 13.24
CA LEU A 9 4.20 5.53 12.82
C LEU A 9 3.98 4.23 12.06
N GLY A 10 4.21 4.27 10.75
CA GLY A 10 4.01 3.17 9.83
C GLY A 10 2.68 3.25 9.06
N GLY A 11 2.79 3.23 7.73
CA GLY A 11 1.69 3.36 6.76
C GLY A 11 1.11 2.04 6.28
N GLY A 12 1.23 0.96 7.06
CA GLY A 12 0.55 -0.31 6.78
C GLY A 12 -0.97 -0.20 6.96
N THR A 13 -1.69 -1.33 6.79
CA THR A 13 -3.17 -1.37 6.81
C THR A 13 -3.77 -0.81 8.09
N GLY A 14 -3.20 -1.13 9.24
CA GLY A 14 -3.65 -0.58 10.53
C GLY A 14 -3.35 0.91 10.66
N GLY A 15 -2.15 1.34 10.22
CA GLY A 15 -1.72 2.73 10.34
C GLY A 15 -2.58 3.69 9.53
N TYR A 16 -2.75 3.46 8.22
CA TYR A 16 -3.57 4.38 7.43
C TYR A 16 -5.06 4.32 7.80
N ALA A 17 -5.58 3.16 8.24
CA ALA A 17 -6.94 3.07 8.72
C ALA A 17 -7.15 3.92 9.98
N ALA A 18 -6.23 3.86 10.94
CA ALA A 18 -6.26 4.68 12.14
C ALA A 18 -6.14 6.17 11.81
N ALA A 19 -5.21 6.54 10.92
CA ALA A 19 -4.99 7.91 10.48
C ALA A 19 -6.24 8.51 9.84
N PHE A 20 -6.87 7.79 8.90
CA PHE A 20 -8.11 8.26 8.25
C PHE A 20 -9.25 8.39 9.25
N ARG A 21 -9.42 7.41 10.14
CA ARG A 21 -10.49 7.48 11.14
C ARG A 21 -10.31 8.66 12.09
N ALA A 22 -9.08 8.92 12.57
CA ALA A 22 -8.80 10.05 13.43
C ALA A 22 -9.08 11.39 12.72
N SER A 23 -8.66 11.53 11.46
CA SER A 23 -8.96 12.73 10.66
C SER A 23 -10.47 12.94 10.46
N GLN A 24 -11.23 11.88 10.17
CA GLN A 24 -12.70 11.94 10.06
C GLN A 24 -13.38 12.36 11.38
N LEU A 25 -12.71 12.16 12.50
CA LEU A 25 -13.15 12.65 13.83
C LEU A 25 -12.63 14.06 14.14
N GLY A 26 -12.15 14.80 13.15
CA GLY A 26 -11.70 16.18 13.27
C GLY A 26 -10.32 16.37 13.87
N LYS A 27 -9.48 15.31 13.95
CA LYS A 27 -8.11 15.42 14.46
C LYS A 27 -7.13 15.83 13.37
N ARG A 28 -6.12 16.63 13.73
CA ARG A 28 -4.96 16.92 12.87
C ARG A 28 -4.03 15.72 12.95
N VAL A 29 -3.81 15.05 11.81
CA VAL A 29 -3.10 13.77 11.78
C VAL A 29 -1.94 13.83 10.80
N ALA A 30 -0.76 13.36 11.22
CA ALA A 30 0.31 12.99 10.32
C ALA A 30 0.61 11.50 10.42
N LEU A 31 0.99 10.91 9.28
CA LEU A 31 1.46 9.54 9.19
C LEU A 31 2.87 9.53 8.61
N ILE A 32 3.79 8.88 9.31
CA ILE A 32 5.19 8.76 8.92
C ILE A 32 5.43 7.34 8.39
N GLU A 33 5.95 7.24 7.17
CA GLU A 33 6.25 5.95 6.53
C GLU A 33 7.66 6.00 5.90
N GLN A 34 8.48 5.01 6.23
CA GLN A 34 9.86 4.94 5.75
C GLN A 34 10.01 4.33 4.36
N ALA A 35 9.01 3.60 3.87
CA ALA A 35 9.05 2.95 2.56
C ALA A 35 7.88 3.42 1.69
N LYS A 36 6.87 2.57 1.54
CA LYS A 36 5.70 2.87 0.72
C LYS A 36 4.43 2.71 1.54
N VAL A 37 3.59 3.75 1.58
CA VAL A 37 2.28 3.66 2.23
C VAL A 37 1.44 2.54 1.61
N GLY A 38 0.79 1.77 2.48
CA GLY A 38 0.12 0.52 2.11
C GLY A 38 0.82 -0.71 2.73
N GLY A 39 2.11 -0.58 3.05
CA GLY A 39 2.91 -1.59 3.74
C GLY A 39 3.01 -2.93 3.00
N THR A 40 3.37 -3.97 3.72
CA THR A 40 3.60 -5.31 3.17
C THR A 40 2.40 -5.85 2.42
N CYS A 41 1.19 -5.68 2.95
CA CYS A 41 -0.03 -6.23 2.34
C CYS A 41 -0.25 -5.71 0.91
N LEU A 42 -0.08 -4.41 0.68
CA LEU A 42 -0.28 -3.80 -0.62
C LEU A 42 0.87 -4.11 -1.60
N HIS A 43 2.12 -4.02 -1.14
CA HIS A 43 3.27 -4.03 -2.06
C HIS A 43 3.92 -5.41 -2.23
N TRP A 44 3.93 -6.23 -1.17
CA TRP A 44 4.71 -7.48 -1.14
C TRP A 44 3.95 -8.69 -0.59
N GLY A 45 2.66 -8.52 -0.26
CA GLY A 45 1.87 -9.57 0.39
C GLY A 45 0.52 -9.83 -0.27
N CYS A 46 -0.55 -9.43 0.42
CA CYS A 46 -1.93 -9.82 0.12
C CYS A 46 -2.35 -9.51 -1.33
N ILE A 47 -2.06 -8.31 -1.80
CA ILE A 47 -2.55 -7.84 -3.11
C ILE A 47 -1.80 -8.54 -4.25
N PRO A 48 -0.45 -8.51 -4.31
CA PRO A 48 0.27 -9.23 -5.34
C PRO A 48 0.00 -10.74 -5.32
N ALA A 49 -0.08 -11.37 -4.13
CA ALA A 49 -0.39 -12.78 -4.04
C ALA A 49 -1.77 -13.12 -4.61
N LYS A 50 -2.82 -12.36 -4.24
CA LYS A 50 -4.17 -12.57 -4.78
C LYS A 50 -4.26 -12.33 -6.28
N ALA A 51 -3.54 -11.33 -6.80
CA ALA A 51 -3.49 -11.07 -8.23
C ALA A 51 -2.88 -12.25 -9.03
N MET A 52 -1.94 -12.97 -8.44
CA MET A 52 -1.35 -14.17 -9.04
C MET A 52 -2.25 -15.40 -8.88
N LEU A 53 -2.84 -15.60 -7.70
CA LEU A 53 -3.76 -16.71 -7.44
C LEU A 53 -4.96 -16.69 -8.38
N GLU A 54 -5.52 -15.52 -8.69
CA GLU A 54 -6.62 -15.37 -9.66
C GLU A 54 -6.27 -15.94 -11.04
N THR A 55 -5.00 -15.83 -11.46
CA THR A 55 -4.54 -16.45 -12.71
C THR A 55 -4.58 -17.99 -12.63
N GLY A 56 -4.16 -18.55 -11.50
CA GLY A 56 -4.20 -19.99 -11.25
C GLY A 56 -5.65 -20.52 -11.19
N ASP A 57 -6.52 -19.79 -10.50
CA ASP A 57 -7.94 -20.14 -10.39
C ASP A 57 -8.64 -20.12 -11.77
N LEU A 58 -8.33 -19.14 -12.61
CA LEU A 58 -8.83 -19.07 -13.97
C LEU A 58 -8.34 -20.26 -14.81
N LEU A 59 -7.06 -20.59 -14.72
CA LEU A 59 -6.51 -21.75 -15.42
C LEU A 59 -7.16 -23.06 -14.97
N ALA A 60 -7.39 -23.23 -13.68
CA ALA A 60 -8.10 -24.39 -13.15
C ALA A 60 -9.55 -24.50 -13.66
N LYS A 61 -10.26 -23.36 -13.77
CA LYS A 61 -11.60 -23.29 -14.38
C LYS A 61 -11.58 -23.67 -15.86
N ILE A 62 -10.59 -23.18 -16.62
CA ILE A 62 -10.39 -23.54 -18.03
C ILE A 62 -10.17 -25.05 -18.18
N GLY A 63 -9.36 -25.66 -17.30
CA GLY A 63 -9.12 -27.10 -17.31
C GLY A 63 -10.37 -27.97 -17.05
N LYS A 64 -11.42 -27.40 -16.46
CA LYS A 64 -12.71 -28.03 -16.21
C LYS A 64 -13.80 -27.62 -17.20
N ALA A 65 -13.48 -26.88 -18.23
CA ALA A 65 -14.46 -26.30 -19.16
C ALA A 65 -15.28 -27.37 -19.88
N SER A 66 -14.67 -28.53 -20.17
CA SER A 66 -15.38 -29.69 -20.81
C SER A 66 -16.56 -30.19 -19.98
N ASP A 67 -16.49 -30.11 -18.64
CA ASP A 67 -17.57 -30.55 -17.75
C ASP A 67 -18.84 -29.70 -17.96
N PHE A 68 -18.67 -28.52 -18.50
CA PHE A 68 -19.73 -27.56 -18.81
C PHE A 68 -20.08 -27.51 -20.31
N GLY A 69 -19.56 -28.46 -21.12
CA GLY A 69 -19.78 -28.49 -22.56
C GLY A 69 -19.01 -27.44 -23.35
N ILE A 70 -18.04 -26.76 -22.72
CA ILE A 70 -17.23 -25.74 -23.39
C ILE A 70 -15.97 -26.39 -23.94
N GLN A 71 -15.81 -26.30 -25.28
CA GLN A 71 -14.61 -26.78 -25.96
C GLN A 71 -13.57 -25.66 -26.03
N ILE A 72 -12.37 -25.93 -25.52
CA ILE A 72 -11.23 -24.99 -25.57
C ILE A 72 -10.15 -25.66 -26.44
N THR A 73 -9.73 -24.98 -27.50
CA THR A 73 -8.64 -25.44 -28.34
C THR A 73 -7.31 -25.43 -27.55
N PRO A 74 -6.49 -26.50 -27.60
CA PRO A 74 -5.40 -26.70 -26.69
C PRO A 74 -4.19 -25.83 -27.03
N ALA A 75 -4.10 -24.67 -26.41
CA ALA A 75 -2.87 -23.90 -26.21
C ALA A 75 -3.00 -23.07 -24.92
N THR A 76 -3.37 -23.75 -23.83
CA THR A 76 -3.43 -23.07 -22.53
C THR A 76 -2.10 -23.15 -21.86
N GLY A 77 -1.40 -22.02 -21.81
CA GLY A 77 -0.18 -21.82 -21.06
C GLY A 77 -0.28 -20.56 -20.21
N ILE A 78 0.64 -20.43 -19.26
CA ILE A 78 0.78 -19.21 -18.48
C ILE A 78 1.94 -18.40 -19.05
N ASP A 79 1.69 -17.16 -19.48
CA ASP A 79 2.75 -16.18 -19.73
C ASP A 79 3.06 -15.43 -18.42
N ALA A 80 4.17 -15.78 -17.80
CA ALA A 80 4.61 -15.22 -16.52
C ALA A 80 4.88 -13.70 -16.61
N THR A 81 5.28 -13.19 -17.78
CA THR A 81 5.53 -11.77 -18.02
C THR A 81 4.23 -10.98 -17.95
N ILE A 82 3.19 -11.48 -18.61
CA ILE A 82 1.85 -10.85 -18.58
C ILE A 82 1.25 -10.92 -17.17
N VAL A 83 1.39 -12.04 -16.48
CA VAL A 83 0.92 -12.21 -15.09
C VAL A 83 1.63 -11.22 -14.17
N GLY A 84 2.96 -11.07 -14.29
CA GLY A 84 3.75 -10.11 -13.54
C GLY A 84 3.31 -8.67 -13.81
N ALA A 85 3.19 -8.29 -15.08
CA ALA A 85 2.75 -6.95 -15.47
C ALA A 85 1.34 -6.62 -14.95
N ARG A 86 0.40 -7.59 -15.00
CA ARG A 86 -0.94 -7.43 -14.44
C ARG A 86 -0.91 -7.19 -12.93
N ARG A 87 -0.13 -7.99 -12.18
CA ARG A 87 0.09 -7.82 -10.74
C ARG A 87 0.59 -6.42 -10.43
N ASP A 88 1.63 -5.97 -11.12
CA ASP A 88 2.28 -4.67 -10.87
C ASP A 88 1.33 -3.51 -11.17
N LYS A 89 0.54 -3.61 -12.23
CA LYS A 89 -0.51 -2.64 -12.55
C LYS A 89 -1.57 -2.54 -11.46
N ILE A 90 -1.99 -3.66 -10.88
CA ILE A 90 -2.96 -3.68 -9.76
C ILE A 90 -2.36 -2.99 -8.54
N VAL A 91 -1.14 -3.33 -8.15
CA VAL A 91 -0.44 -2.73 -7.00
C VAL A 91 -0.28 -1.22 -7.20
N ALA A 92 0.19 -0.79 -8.36
CA ALA A 92 0.37 0.62 -8.69
C ALA A 92 -0.94 1.42 -8.61
N ARG A 93 -2.04 0.87 -9.16
CA ARG A 93 -3.36 1.49 -9.10
C ARG A 93 -3.85 1.65 -7.67
N MET A 94 -3.71 0.62 -6.84
CA MET A 94 -4.13 0.66 -5.44
C MET A 94 -3.29 1.63 -4.62
N HIS A 95 -1.98 1.68 -4.86
CA HIS A 95 -1.09 2.65 -4.21
C HIS A 95 -1.46 4.09 -4.56
N ALA A 96 -1.71 4.38 -5.84
CA ALA A 96 -2.16 5.70 -6.27
C ALA A 96 -3.50 6.08 -5.62
N GLY A 97 -4.45 5.16 -5.56
CA GLY A 97 -5.73 5.36 -4.86
C GLY A 97 -5.55 5.65 -3.37
N LEU A 98 -4.67 4.93 -2.70
CA LEU A 98 -4.37 5.14 -1.29
C LEU A 98 -3.75 6.53 -1.06
N LYS A 99 -2.78 6.96 -1.88
CA LYS A 99 -2.21 8.32 -1.83
C LYS A 99 -3.28 9.41 -2.02
N SER A 100 -4.24 9.17 -2.91
CA SER A 100 -5.38 10.08 -3.09
C SER A 100 -6.27 10.18 -1.85
N LEU A 101 -6.47 9.06 -1.12
CA LEU A 101 -7.22 9.04 0.14
C LEU A 101 -6.53 9.84 1.24
N PHE A 102 -5.20 9.87 1.32
CA PHE A 102 -4.47 10.75 2.24
C PHE A 102 -4.83 12.21 2.00
N LYS A 103 -4.79 12.65 0.74
CA LYS A 103 -5.16 14.02 0.36
C LYS A 103 -6.62 14.32 0.68
N LYS A 104 -7.55 13.41 0.34
CA LYS A 104 -8.99 13.58 0.59
C LYS A 104 -9.33 13.68 2.08
N ASN A 105 -8.62 12.95 2.93
CA ASN A 105 -8.84 12.98 4.38
C ASN A 105 -7.95 14.01 5.11
N ASN A 106 -7.21 14.87 4.40
CA ASN A 106 -6.31 15.86 5.00
C ASN A 106 -5.33 15.26 6.03
N VAL A 107 -4.83 14.06 5.75
CA VAL A 107 -3.78 13.41 6.55
C VAL A 107 -2.43 13.77 5.94
N GLU A 108 -1.55 14.40 6.70
CA GLU A 108 -0.19 14.67 6.26
C GLU A 108 0.59 13.37 6.15
N LEU A 109 1.13 13.10 4.97
CA LEU A 109 1.99 11.94 4.75
C LEU A 109 3.44 12.39 4.70
N ILE A 110 4.24 11.93 5.67
CA ILE A 110 5.65 12.27 5.81
C ILE A 110 6.49 11.04 5.42
N ALA A 111 7.29 11.19 4.39
CA ALA A 111 8.26 10.17 3.99
C ALA A 111 9.49 10.26 4.91
N GLY A 112 9.77 9.19 5.65
CA GLY A 112 10.90 9.16 6.55
C GLY A 112 10.83 8.10 7.63
N ARG A 113 11.91 8.03 8.41
CA ARG A 113 12.02 7.13 9.56
C ARG A 113 11.84 7.89 10.86
N ALA A 114 10.84 7.52 11.62
CA ALA A 114 10.49 8.13 12.88
C ALA A 114 11.22 7.47 14.08
N THR A 115 11.62 8.29 15.04
CA THR A 115 12.17 7.87 16.33
C THR A 115 11.42 8.58 17.45
N LEU A 116 10.92 7.84 18.43
CA LEU A 116 10.23 8.38 19.59
C LEU A 116 11.24 9.06 20.54
N LEU A 117 11.01 10.32 20.86
CA LEU A 117 11.84 11.08 21.82
C LEU A 117 11.25 11.11 23.23
N GLY A 118 10.02 10.68 23.42
CA GLY A 118 9.26 10.88 24.65
C GLY A 118 8.52 12.22 24.69
N GLY A 119 7.73 12.45 25.74
CA GLY A 119 7.00 13.72 25.92
C GLY A 119 6.03 14.07 24.79
N GLY A 120 5.59 13.09 23.99
CA GLY A 120 4.73 13.33 22.83
C GLY A 120 5.47 13.81 21.57
N SER A 121 6.81 13.77 21.57
CA SER A 121 7.63 14.22 20.45
C SER A 121 8.25 13.06 19.66
N VAL A 122 8.38 13.26 18.35
CA VAL A 122 8.95 12.30 17.39
C VAL A 122 9.97 13.04 16.52
N GLU A 123 11.15 12.49 16.37
CA GLU A 123 12.13 12.92 15.37
C GLU A 123 11.93 12.10 14.09
N VAL A 124 11.86 12.74 12.94
CA VAL A 124 11.74 12.11 11.64
C VAL A 124 12.96 12.42 10.78
N ALA A 125 13.74 11.40 10.45
CA ALA A 125 14.75 11.50 9.39
C ALA A 125 14.02 11.46 8.05
N LEU A 126 14.05 12.56 7.29
CA LEU A 126 13.28 12.74 6.07
C LEU A 126 13.88 11.97 4.89
N TYR A 127 13.01 11.46 4.03
CA TYR A 127 13.35 10.77 2.79
C TYR A 127 12.78 11.52 1.58
N ASP A 128 13.52 11.48 0.48
CA ASP A 128 13.05 11.99 -0.80
C ASP A 128 12.05 11.04 -1.48
N GLU A 129 11.57 11.41 -2.67
CA GLU A 129 10.62 10.60 -3.44
C GLU A 129 11.20 9.24 -3.91
N SER A 130 12.53 9.11 -3.96
CA SER A 130 13.22 7.85 -4.28
C SER A 130 13.32 6.92 -3.07
N GLY A 131 13.04 7.41 -1.85
CA GLY A 131 13.21 6.69 -0.60
C GLY A 131 14.63 6.80 -0.03
N THR A 132 15.42 7.76 -0.51
CA THR A 132 16.79 8.04 -0.01
C THR A 132 16.73 9.07 1.11
N ALA A 133 17.52 8.86 2.18
CA ALA A 133 17.61 9.83 3.27
C ALA A 133 18.19 11.16 2.77
N THR A 134 17.49 12.27 3.04
CA THR A 134 17.92 13.62 2.62
C THR A 134 19.00 14.21 3.55
N GLY A 135 19.20 13.62 4.71
CA GLY A 135 20.02 14.19 5.77
C GLY A 135 19.27 15.20 6.64
N GLU A 136 18.08 15.62 6.24
CA GLU A 136 17.25 16.55 7.00
C GLU A 136 16.43 15.81 8.07
N LYS A 137 16.14 16.52 9.17
CA LYS A 137 15.32 16.04 10.27
C LYS A 137 14.21 17.02 10.58
N ARG A 138 13.07 16.49 11.04
CA ARG A 138 11.93 17.24 11.54
C ARG A 138 11.55 16.71 12.93
N THR A 139 11.27 17.59 13.89
CA THR A 139 10.77 17.23 15.23
C THR A 139 9.38 17.81 15.40
#